data_f14b1486473e5b27c74af6af1c7d6283
#
_entry.id   f14b1486473e5b27c74af6af1c7d6283
#
_cell.length_a   1.000
_cell.length_b   1.000
_cell.length_c   1.000
_cell.angle_alpha   90.00
_cell.angle_beta   90.00
_cell.angle_gamma   90.00
#
_symmetry.space_group_name_H-M   'P 1'
#
loop_
_entity.id
_entity.type
_entity.pdbx_description
1 polymer ?
#
loop_
_entity_poly.entity_id
_entity_poly.type
_entity_poly.pdbx_seq_one_letter_code
_entity_poly.pdbx_strand_id
1 'polypeptide(L)'
;MRNIIVPFFFVLAFCLQVNGQKTLPDGPKHIVKFNILPLAIGEVMPSYEFVINKKIGVEGGIGFVTENYLNQFVQESNFGNTRQVKMGPSFLISSRYYPFKKADYIYCKGEIRYRRYKEIYQELNSAGEFQIIDEYERKVIPRIGVGYHLYLDEHFLFDMSANAGLTFIKDFQFGYDSAIKNTKLHFGLGFKFAYAF
;
A
#
# COMPACT_ATOMS: atom_id res chain seq x y z
N MET A 1 21.51 -11.02 -15.46
CA MET A 1 20.34 -11.52 -14.73
C MET A 1 20.63 -12.59 -13.67
N ARG A 2 21.87 -13.06 -13.51
CA ARG A 2 22.22 -14.19 -12.60
C ARG A 2 22.44 -13.83 -11.13
N ASN A 3 22.56 -12.54 -10.77
CA ASN A 3 22.97 -12.09 -9.43
C ASN A 3 21.84 -11.62 -8.52
N ILE A 4 20.59 -11.61 -8.99
CA ILE A 4 19.43 -11.17 -8.18
C ILE A 4 18.77 -12.36 -7.43
N ILE A 5 18.99 -13.58 -7.93
CA ILE A 5 18.37 -14.78 -7.35
C ILE A 5 18.99 -15.15 -6.00
N VAL A 6 20.28 -14.90 -5.82
CA VAL A 6 21.01 -15.26 -4.59
C VAL A 6 20.50 -14.51 -3.35
N PRO A 7 20.31 -13.16 -3.36
CA PRO A 7 19.79 -12.46 -2.20
C PRO A 7 18.32 -12.81 -1.89
N PHE A 8 17.52 -13.15 -2.91
CA PHE A 8 16.13 -13.58 -2.69
C PHE A 8 16.07 -14.93 -1.95
N PHE A 9 16.92 -15.89 -2.30
CA PHE A 9 17.03 -17.16 -1.58
C PHE A 9 17.56 -17.00 -0.15
N PHE A 10 18.49 -16.05 0.09
CA PHE A 10 18.99 -15.76 1.42
C PHE A 10 17.89 -15.16 2.33
N VAL A 11 17.08 -14.24 1.83
CA VAL A 11 15.93 -13.68 2.56
C VAL A 11 14.89 -14.76 2.85
N LEU A 12 14.62 -15.65 1.88
CA LEU A 12 13.68 -16.76 2.08
C LEU A 12 14.21 -17.79 3.08
N ALA A 13 15.51 -18.12 3.04
CA ALA A 13 16.14 -19.03 4.00
C ALA A 13 16.20 -18.44 5.41
N PHE A 14 16.41 -17.14 5.55
CA PHE A 14 16.37 -16.44 6.83
C PHE A 14 14.97 -16.46 7.45
N CYS A 15 13.92 -16.33 6.64
CA CYS A 15 12.52 -16.46 7.06
C CYS A 15 12.18 -17.89 7.55
N LEU A 16 12.86 -18.92 7.03
CA LEU A 16 12.61 -20.32 7.42
C LEU A 16 13.34 -20.74 8.70
N GLN A 17 14.38 -20.02 9.11
CA GLN A 17 15.17 -20.36 10.32
C GLN A 17 14.64 -19.76 11.62
N VAL A 18 13.59 -18.94 11.58
CA VAL A 18 12.99 -18.36 12.80
C VAL A 18 12.06 -19.38 13.48
N ASN A 19 12.60 -20.53 13.87
CA ASN A 19 11.88 -21.59 14.58
C ASN A 19 11.79 -21.38 16.10
N GLY A 20 11.98 -20.16 16.60
CA GLY A 20 12.01 -19.87 18.03
C GLY A 20 11.06 -18.78 18.50
N GLN A 21 10.11 -18.35 17.65
CA GLN A 21 9.21 -17.27 18.03
C GLN A 21 8.20 -17.74 19.08
N LYS A 22 8.22 -17.08 20.23
CA LYS A 22 7.18 -17.24 21.25
C LYS A 22 5.86 -16.74 20.67
N THR A 23 4.96 -17.65 20.39
CA THR A 23 3.59 -17.30 20.00
C THR A 23 2.82 -16.91 21.25
N LEU A 24 2.10 -15.79 21.20
CA LEU A 24 1.10 -15.49 22.24
C LEU A 24 0.07 -16.63 22.29
N PRO A 25 -0.25 -17.20 23.46
CA PRO A 25 -1.10 -18.39 23.58
C PRO A 25 -2.45 -18.28 22.88
N ASP A 26 -3.03 -17.07 22.83
CA ASP A 26 -4.33 -16.80 22.20
C ASP A 26 -4.25 -15.94 20.93
N GLY A 27 -3.06 -15.47 20.56
CA GLY A 27 -2.83 -14.49 19.48
C GLY A 27 -3.32 -13.09 19.85
N PRO A 28 -2.78 -12.05 19.21
CA PRO A 28 -3.20 -10.67 19.45
C PRO A 28 -4.62 -10.44 18.94
N LYS A 29 -5.40 -9.65 19.69
CA LYS A 29 -6.73 -9.22 19.25
C LYS A 29 -6.69 -7.86 18.53
N HIS A 30 -5.70 -7.06 18.85
CA HIS A 30 -5.57 -5.68 18.39
C HIS A 30 -4.15 -5.46 17.85
N ILE A 31 -4.04 -4.92 16.64
CA ILE A 31 -2.74 -4.66 16.02
C ILE A 31 -2.76 -3.26 15.38
N VAL A 32 -1.94 -2.36 15.89
CA VAL A 32 -1.69 -1.05 15.27
C VAL A 32 -0.53 -1.20 14.30
N LYS A 33 -0.66 -0.67 13.10
CA LYS A 33 0.30 -0.86 12.01
C LYS A 33 0.67 0.46 11.36
N PHE A 34 1.93 0.58 10.99
CA PHE A 34 2.45 1.69 10.23
C PHE A 34 3.16 1.20 8.98
N ASN A 35 2.67 1.60 7.81
CA ASN A 35 3.20 1.12 6.55
C ASN A 35 4.39 1.98 6.11
N ILE A 36 5.57 1.38 6.02
CA ILE A 36 6.83 2.08 5.73
C ILE A 36 7.03 2.27 4.23
N LEU A 37 6.68 1.28 3.41
CA LEU A 37 6.88 1.38 1.95
C LEU A 37 6.13 2.54 1.29
N PRO A 38 4.85 2.81 1.61
CA PRO A 38 4.16 3.97 1.06
C PRO A 38 4.77 5.32 1.42
N LEU A 39 5.53 5.42 2.51
CA LEU A 39 6.27 6.65 2.82
C LEU A 39 7.22 7.04 1.69
N ALA A 40 7.89 6.06 1.09
CA ALA A 40 8.81 6.30 -0.04
C ALA A 40 8.09 6.86 -1.28
N ILE A 41 6.80 6.55 -1.43
CA ILE A 41 5.95 7.07 -2.52
C ILE A 41 5.04 8.21 -2.07
N GLY A 42 5.32 8.80 -0.91
CA GLY A 42 4.57 9.95 -0.40
C GLY A 42 3.19 9.63 0.15
N GLU A 43 2.97 8.45 0.73
CA GLU A 43 1.72 8.14 1.41
C GLU A 43 1.97 7.75 2.86
N VAL A 44 1.35 8.46 3.79
CA VAL A 44 1.35 8.15 5.22
C VAL A 44 0.03 7.49 5.56
N MET A 45 0.05 6.23 6.00
CA MET A 45 -1.17 5.48 6.30
C MET A 45 -0.97 4.56 7.52
N PRO A 46 -1.24 5.05 8.73
CA PRO A 46 -1.48 4.19 9.88
C PRO A 46 -2.73 3.35 9.65
N SER A 47 -2.73 2.14 10.19
CA SER A 47 -3.86 1.23 10.13
C SER A 47 -4.00 0.46 11.43
N TYR A 48 -5.21 -0.01 11.68
CA TYR A 48 -5.56 -0.79 12.85
C TYR A 48 -6.28 -2.05 12.40
N GLU A 49 -5.83 -3.18 12.93
CA GLU A 49 -6.47 -4.47 12.70
C GLU A 49 -7.11 -4.98 13.97
N PHE A 50 -8.35 -5.43 13.83
CA PHE A 50 -9.09 -6.16 14.85
C PHE A 50 -9.21 -7.63 14.42
N VAL A 51 -8.65 -8.54 15.23
CA VAL A 51 -8.75 -9.98 15.00
C VAL A 51 -10.03 -10.48 15.67
N ILE A 52 -11.08 -10.69 14.87
CA ILE A 52 -12.41 -11.09 15.34
C ILE A 52 -12.37 -12.48 15.97
N ASN A 53 -11.65 -13.40 15.31
CA ASN A 53 -11.46 -14.76 15.79
C ASN A 53 -10.08 -15.28 15.34
N LYS A 54 -9.74 -16.51 15.75
CA LYS A 54 -8.42 -17.11 15.42
C LYS A 54 -8.10 -17.20 13.92
N LYS A 55 -9.08 -16.92 13.04
CA LYS A 55 -8.93 -17.06 11.58
C LYS A 55 -9.25 -15.80 10.79
N ILE A 56 -9.92 -14.81 11.37
CA ILE A 56 -10.43 -13.66 10.63
C ILE A 56 -10.01 -12.38 11.34
N GLY A 57 -9.37 -11.49 10.60
CA GLY A 57 -9.09 -10.12 11.00
C GLY A 57 -9.71 -9.11 10.03
N VAL A 58 -10.02 -7.94 10.55
CA VAL A 58 -10.45 -6.78 9.75
C VAL A 58 -9.52 -5.61 10.04
N GLU A 59 -8.98 -5.01 8.99
CA GLU A 59 -8.08 -3.86 9.10
C GLU A 59 -8.72 -2.64 8.46
N GLY A 60 -8.66 -1.51 9.17
CA GLY A 60 -9.00 -0.18 8.67
C GLY A 60 -7.80 0.75 8.75
N GLY A 61 -7.61 1.59 7.74
CA GLY A 61 -6.54 2.58 7.71
C GLY A 61 -7.02 3.91 7.17
N ILE A 62 -6.51 4.98 7.77
CA ILE A 62 -6.76 6.36 7.35
C ILE A 62 -5.41 7.04 7.18
N GLY A 63 -5.25 7.76 6.09
CA GLY A 63 -3.99 8.42 5.80
C GLY A 63 -4.16 9.54 4.79
N PHE A 64 -3.04 9.99 4.29
CA PHE A 64 -2.97 11.02 3.25
C PHE A 64 -1.82 10.73 2.30
N VAL A 65 -2.06 11.10 1.05
CA VAL A 65 -1.04 11.13 0.00
C VAL A 65 -0.40 12.51 0.05
N THR A 66 0.93 12.53 0.08
CA THR A 66 1.76 13.74 -0.04
C THR A 66 2.46 13.75 -1.40
N GLU A 67 3.50 14.54 -1.55
CA GLU A 67 4.35 14.50 -2.74
C GLU A 67 4.94 13.12 -2.98
N ASN A 68 4.96 12.71 -4.23
CA ASN A 68 5.56 11.43 -4.64
C ASN A 68 7.07 11.61 -4.84
N TYR A 69 7.84 11.38 -3.79
CA TYR A 69 9.30 11.54 -3.81
C TYR A 69 9.99 10.64 -4.85
N LEU A 70 9.47 9.45 -5.13
CA LEU A 70 10.04 8.59 -6.16
C LEU A 70 9.85 9.15 -7.56
N ASN A 71 8.72 9.82 -7.83
CA ASN A 71 8.52 10.50 -9.10
C ASN A 71 9.49 11.67 -9.27
N GLN A 72 9.84 12.40 -8.21
CA GLN A 72 10.86 13.44 -8.29
C GLN A 72 12.21 12.85 -8.71
N PHE A 73 12.65 11.76 -8.08
CA PHE A 73 13.91 11.08 -8.45
C PHE A 73 13.93 10.55 -9.89
N VAL A 74 12.79 10.05 -10.39
CA VAL A 74 12.69 9.52 -11.75
C VAL A 74 12.50 10.64 -12.79
N GLN A 75 11.85 11.73 -12.43
CA GLN A 75 11.59 12.87 -13.32
C GLN A 75 12.78 13.81 -13.45
N GLU A 76 13.63 13.95 -12.46
CA GLU A 76 14.91 14.67 -12.60
C GLU A 76 15.83 14.05 -13.66
N SER A 77 15.62 12.75 -13.97
CA SER A 77 16.37 12.06 -15.02
C SER A 77 15.74 12.13 -16.42
N ASN A 78 14.46 12.52 -16.55
CA ASN A 78 13.71 12.53 -17.81
C ASN A 78 12.83 13.77 -17.96
N PHE A 79 13.36 14.78 -18.65
CA PHE A 79 12.64 15.85 -19.37
C PHE A 79 11.31 16.40 -18.79
N GLY A 80 11.37 17.48 -18.07
CA GLY A 80 10.54 18.67 -18.34
C GLY A 80 9.11 18.74 -17.80
N ASN A 81 8.47 17.69 -17.35
CA ASN A 81 7.09 17.74 -16.85
C ASN A 81 7.05 17.55 -15.32
N THR A 82 7.18 18.63 -14.60
CA THR A 82 7.02 18.66 -13.13
C THR A 82 5.55 18.45 -12.77
N ARG A 83 5.18 17.19 -12.49
CA ARG A 83 3.90 16.87 -11.86
C ARG A 83 4.03 17.10 -10.36
N GLN A 84 3.26 18.03 -9.83
CA GLN A 84 3.15 18.25 -8.38
C GLN A 84 1.87 17.58 -7.88
N VAL A 85 2.00 16.77 -6.83
CA VAL A 85 0.87 16.15 -6.14
C VAL A 85 0.55 16.97 -4.89
N LYS A 86 -0.66 17.52 -4.79
CA LYS A 86 -1.13 18.16 -3.56
C LYS A 86 -1.76 17.10 -2.65
N MET A 87 -1.56 17.30 -1.35
CA MET A 87 -2.06 16.41 -0.30
C MET A 87 -3.54 16.07 -0.50
N GLY A 88 -3.86 14.80 -0.33
CA GLY A 88 -5.22 14.29 -0.37
C GLY A 88 -5.44 13.06 0.49
N PRO A 89 -6.68 12.77 0.88
CA PRO A 89 -7.00 11.66 1.77
C PRO A 89 -6.80 10.29 1.11
N SER A 90 -6.41 9.33 1.93
CA SER A 90 -6.30 7.92 1.57
C SER A 90 -6.99 7.07 2.65
N PHE A 91 -7.75 6.06 2.22
CA PHE A 91 -8.47 5.14 3.09
C PHE A 91 -8.19 3.70 2.66
N LEU A 92 -8.19 2.82 3.65
CA LEU A 92 -7.97 1.39 3.45
C LEU A 92 -8.98 0.61 4.30
N ILE A 93 -9.58 -0.41 3.69
CA ILE A 93 -10.29 -1.46 4.39
C ILE A 93 -9.81 -2.81 3.86
N SER A 94 -9.57 -3.76 4.75
CA SER A 94 -9.06 -5.07 4.39
C SER A 94 -9.65 -6.14 5.31
N SER A 95 -9.95 -7.29 4.72
CA SER A 95 -10.27 -8.52 5.47
C SER A 95 -9.11 -9.48 5.31
N ARG A 96 -8.75 -10.15 6.40
CA ARG A 96 -7.66 -11.12 6.46
C ARG A 96 -8.16 -12.47 6.89
N TYR A 97 -7.66 -13.50 6.27
CA TYR A 97 -7.90 -14.88 6.63
C TYR A 97 -6.59 -15.56 7.02
N TYR A 98 -6.55 -16.10 8.22
CA TYR A 98 -5.41 -16.83 8.81
C TYR A 98 -5.69 -18.34 8.72
N PRO A 99 -5.05 -19.06 7.78
CA PRO A 99 -5.32 -20.48 7.57
C PRO A 99 -4.89 -21.36 8.73
N PHE A 100 -3.81 -20.98 9.43
CA PHE A 100 -3.19 -21.76 10.50
C PHE A 100 -3.55 -21.19 11.87
N LYS A 101 -4.73 -21.49 12.38
CA LYS A 101 -5.28 -21.31 13.74
C LYS A 101 -4.57 -20.30 14.69
N LYS A 102 -4.25 -19.11 14.26
CA LYS A 102 -3.84 -17.92 15.04
C LYS A 102 -3.48 -16.86 14.02
N ALA A 103 -3.53 -15.60 14.40
CA ALA A 103 -2.99 -14.51 13.58
C ALA A 103 -1.46 -14.64 13.36
N ASP A 104 -1.03 -15.90 13.17
CA ASP A 104 0.35 -16.30 13.08
C ASP A 104 0.78 -16.42 11.62
N TYR A 105 1.84 -15.73 11.32
CA TYR A 105 2.70 -15.87 10.15
C TYR A 105 2.03 -15.62 8.81
N ILE A 106 1.29 -16.56 8.25
CA ILE A 106 0.75 -16.47 6.88
C ILE A 106 -0.72 -16.11 6.91
N TYR A 107 -1.10 -15.19 6.04
CA TYR A 107 -2.49 -14.81 5.82
C TYR A 107 -2.78 -14.55 4.35
N CYS A 108 -4.05 -14.73 3.96
CA CYS A 108 -4.62 -14.21 2.73
C CYS A 108 -5.40 -12.95 3.05
N LYS A 109 -5.45 -11.98 2.14
CA LYS A 109 -6.24 -10.76 2.33
C LYS A 109 -6.97 -10.33 1.09
N GLY A 110 -8.16 -9.74 1.30
CA GLY A 110 -8.83 -8.88 0.35
C GLY A 110 -8.79 -7.44 0.86
N GLU A 111 -8.45 -6.49 0.01
CA GLU A 111 -8.25 -5.10 0.39
C GLU A 111 -8.87 -4.18 -0.65
N ILE A 112 -9.50 -3.10 -0.20
CA ILE A 112 -9.92 -1.97 -1.02
C ILE A 112 -9.21 -0.75 -0.49
N ARG A 113 -8.49 -0.05 -1.38
CA ARG A 113 -7.86 1.22 -1.06
C ARG A 113 -8.50 2.32 -1.90
N TYR A 114 -8.80 3.42 -1.26
CA TYR A 114 -9.28 4.64 -1.89
C TYR A 114 -8.23 5.73 -1.71
N ARG A 115 -7.93 6.47 -2.79
CA ARG A 115 -7.07 7.65 -2.77
C ARG A 115 -7.74 8.77 -3.53
N ARG A 116 -7.63 9.98 -3.00
CA ARG A 116 -8.03 11.20 -3.69
C ARG A 116 -6.95 12.25 -3.47
N TYR A 117 -6.40 12.76 -4.53
CA TYR A 117 -5.39 13.82 -4.49
C TYR A 117 -5.51 14.69 -5.72
N LYS A 118 -4.85 15.84 -5.70
CA LYS A 118 -4.85 16.81 -6.76
C LYS A 118 -3.49 16.77 -7.44
N GLU A 119 -3.47 16.61 -8.76
CA GLU A 119 -2.27 16.71 -9.59
C GLU A 119 -2.26 18.06 -10.30
N ILE A 120 -1.11 18.72 -10.27
CA ILE A 120 -0.84 19.94 -11.03
C ILE A 120 0.29 19.61 -11.99
N TYR A 121 0.06 19.79 -13.26
CA TYR A 121 1.07 19.61 -14.29
C TYR A 121 0.96 20.66 -15.38
N GLN A 122 2.05 20.87 -16.11
CA GLN A 122 2.09 21.76 -17.26
C GLN A 122 1.91 20.95 -18.54
N GLU A 123 0.98 21.35 -19.37
CA GLU A 123 0.77 20.76 -20.70
C GLU A 123 0.87 21.84 -21.76
N LEU A 124 1.46 21.51 -22.91
CA LEU A 124 1.47 22.40 -24.08
C LEU A 124 0.08 22.34 -24.74
N ASN A 125 -0.57 23.50 -24.85
CA ASN A 125 -1.79 23.60 -25.62
C ASN A 125 -1.49 23.53 -27.14
N SER A 126 -2.54 23.40 -27.94
CA SER A 126 -2.42 23.36 -29.42
C SER A 126 -1.80 24.61 -30.04
N ALA A 127 -1.67 25.70 -29.31
CA ALA A 127 -1.02 26.95 -29.72
C ALA A 127 0.48 27.00 -29.32
N GLY A 128 1.00 25.98 -28.65
CA GLY A 128 2.39 25.91 -28.16
C GLY A 128 2.65 26.70 -26.88
N GLU A 129 1.61 27.06 -26.13
CA GLU A 129 1.70 27.75 -24.86
C GLU A 129 1.57 26.75 -23.70
N PHE A 130 2.33 26.97 -22.62
CA PHE A 130 2.22 26.16 -21.42
C PHE A 130 0.95 26.53 -20.63
N GLN A 131 0.06 25.56 -20.48
CA GLN A 131 -1.13 25.68 -19.65
C GLN A 131 -0.94 24.85 -18.38
N ILE A 132 -1.25 25.44 -17.22
CA ILE A 132 -1.26 24.73 -15.94
C ILE A 132 -2.60 23.99 -15.85
N ILE A 133 -2.53 22.67 -15.79
CA ILE A 133 -3.69 21.82 -15.60
C ILE A 133 -3.74 21.37 -14.14
N ASP A 134 -4.93 21.46 -13.56
CA ASP A 134 -5.23 21.23 -12.17
C ASP A 134 -6.37 20.20 -12.09
N GLU A 135 -6.02 18.93 -11.91
CA GLU A 135 -6.97 17.83 -11.94
C GLU A 135 -7.05 17.08 -10.61
N TYR A 136 -8.28 16.71 -10.22
CA TYR A 136 -8.50 15.81 -9.11
C TYR A 136 -8.52 14.36 -9.60
N GLU A 137 -7.61 13.56 -9.10
CA GLU A 137 -7.58 12.14 -9.39
C GLU A 137 -8.18 11.34 -8.22
N ARG A 138 -9.12 10.44 -8.55
CA ARG A 138 -9.68 9.48 -7.61
C ARG A 138 -9.30 8.07 -8.04
N LYS A 139 -8.70 7.31 -7.13
CA LYS A 139 -8.32 5.92 -7.37
C LYS A 139 -9.05 5.01 -6.40
N VAL A 140 -9.70 3.99 -6.94
CA VAL A 140 -10.20 2.85 -6.17
C VAL A 140 -9.40 1.63 -6.58
N ILE A 141 -8.80 0.95 -5.60
CA ILE A 141 -7.85 -0.13 -5.86
C ILE A 141 -8.28 -1.36 -5.05
N PRO A 142 -9.22 -2.17 -5.59
CA PRO A 142 -9.48 -3.50 -5.06
C PRO A 142 -8.30 -4.43 -5.38
N ARG A 143 -7.84 -5.18 -4.40
CA ARG A 143 -6.74 -6.12 -4.55
C ARG A 143 -6.86 -7.29 -3.59
N ILE A 144 -6.27 -8.39 -3.98
CA ILE A 144 -6.09 -9.58 -3.16
C ILE A 144 -4.61 -9.79 -2.94
N GLY A 145 -4.26 -10.49 -1.90
CA GLY A 145 -2.85 -10.72 -1.60
C GLY A 145 -2.62 -11.78 -0.54
N VAL A 146 -1.37 -12.05 -0.37
CA VAL A 146 -0.85 -12.91 0.70
C VAL A 146 0.15 -12.12 1.53
N GLY A 147 0.28 -12.46 2.79
CA GLY A 147 1.24 -11.82 3.64
C GLY A 147 1.74 -12.72 4.75
N TYR A 148 2.69 -12.19 5.48
CA TYR A 148 3.40 -12.87 6.53
C TYR A 148 3.67 -11.91 7.69
N HIS A 149 3.36 -12.35 8.91
CA HIS A 149 3.72 -11.67 10.15
C HIS A 149 5.03 -12.26 10.68
N LEU A 150 6.04 -11.43 10.79
CA LEU A 150 7.30 -11.77 11.44
C LEU A 150 7.32 -11.12 12.83
N TYR A 151 7.07 -11.90 13.87
CA TYR A 151 7.14 -11.42 15.25
C TYR A 151 8.59 -11.23 15.67
N LEU A 152 8.91 -10.06 16.17
CA LEU A 152 10.22 -9.74 16.77
C LEU A 152 10.22 -10.12 18.26
N ASP A 153 9.10 -9.87 18.92
CA ASP A 153 8.82 -10.26 20.30
C ASP A 153 7.31 -10.52 20.50
N GLU A 154 6.82 -10.46 21.73
CA GLU A 154 5.40 -10.69 22.06
C GLU A 154 4.47 -9.59 21.53
N HIS A 155 4.97 -8.39 21.27
CA HIS A 155 4.18 -7.23 20.87
C HIS A 155 4.56 -6.68 19.51
N PHE A 156 5.84 -6.66 19.16
CA PHE A 156 6.32 -6.08 17.92
C PHE A 156 6.40 -7.10 16.79
N LEU A 157 5.92 -6.70 15.63
CA LEU A 157 5.99 -7.53 14.43
C LEU A 157 6.21 -6.69 13.18
N PHE A 158 6.78 -7.34 12.17
CA PHE A 158 6.73 -6.87 10.79
C PHE A 158 5.63 -7.60 10.04
N ASP A 159 4.82 -6.84 9.33
CA ASP A 159 3.75 -7.35 8.47
C ASP A 159 4.14 -7.10 7.00
N MET A 160 4.52 -8.16 6.32
CA MET A 160 4.95 -8.15 4.94
C MET A 160 3.86 -8.72 4.05
N SER A 161 3.59 -8.08 2.89
CA SER A 161 2.56 -8.58 1.98
C SER A 161 2.87 -8.28 0.52
N ALA A 162 2.40 -9.18 -0.36
CA ALA A 162 2.36 -8.98 -1.79
C ALA A 162 0.90 -9.02 -2.25
N ASN A 163 0.53 -8.08 -3.12
CA ASN A 163 -0.84 -7.86 -3.55
C ASN A 163 -0.92 -7.69 -5.06
N ALA A 164 -2.01 -8.16 -5.64
CA ALA A 164 -2.37 -7.94 -7.03
C ALA A 164 -3.83 -7.51 -7.12
N GLY A 165 -4.16 -6.67 -8.10
CA GLY A 165 -5.52 -6.18 -8.27
C GLY A 165 -5.67 -5.24 -9.45
N LEU A 166 -6.67 -4.40 -9.38
CA LEU A 166 -6.99 -3.43 -10.42
C LEU A 166 -7.03 -2.03 -9.81
N THR A 167 -6.57 -1.04 -10.56
CA THR A 167 -6.74 0.37 -10.24
C THR A 167 -7.79 0.95 -11.18
N PHE A 168 -8.88 1.44 -10.62
CA PHE A 168 -9.90 2.21 -11.32
C PHE A 168 -9.61 3.69 -11.09
N ILE A 169 -9.35 4.42 -12.16
CA ILE A 169 -9.05 5.85 -12.13
C ILE A 169 -10.26 6.60 -12.64
N LYS A 170 -10.74 7.55 -11.85
CA LYS A 170 -11.75 8.54 -12.24
C LYS A 170 -11.14 9.93 -12.14
N ASP A 171 -11.12 10.64 -13.27
CA ASP A 171 -10.75 12.03 -13.28
C ASP A 171 -12.02 12.89 -13.10
N PHE A 172 -11.89 13.95 -12.36
CA PHE A 172 -12.99 14.89 -12.13
C PHE A 172 -12.58 16.24 -12.74
N GLN A 173 -12.97 16.47 -13.98
CA GLN A 173 -12.96 17.81 -14.56
C GLN A 173 -14.20 18.56 -14.08
N PHE A 174 -14.02 19.83 -13.79
CA PHE A 174 -15.06 20.73 -13.25
C PHE A 174 -16.40 20.55 -13.98
N GLY A 175 -17.41 19.95 -13.29
CA GLY A 175 -18.80 19.94 -13.72
C GLY A 175 -19.30 18.68 -14.44
N TYR A 176 -18.46 17.73 -14.79
CA TYR A 176 -18.87 16.46 -15.40
C TYR A 176 -18.31 15.25 -14.65
N ASP A 177 -19.20 14.37 -14.20
CA ASP A 177 -18.81 13.06 -13.65
C ASP A 177 -18.36 12.18 -14.81
N SER A 178 -17.06 12.18 -15.10
CA SER A 178 -16.51 11.38 -16.17
C SER A 178 -16.58 9.91 -15.83
N ALA A 179 -16.99 9.08 -16.78
CA ALA A 179 -16.93 7.62 -16.70
C ALA A 179 -15.50 7.17 -16.31
N ILE A 180 -15.36 5.95 -15.78
CA ILE A 180 -14.04 5.34 -15.43
C ILE A 180 -13.12 5.48 -16.66
N LYS A 181 -12.11 6.35 -16.56
CA LYS A 181 -11.25 6.71 -17.68
C LYS A 181 -10.20 5.63 -17.98
N ASN A 182 -9.74 4.91 -16.95
CA ASN A 182 -8.71 3.89 -17.12
C ASN A 182 -8.79 2.80 -16.04
N THR A 183 -8.61 1.57 -16.47
CA THR A 183 -8.41 0.42 -15.58
C THR A 183 -7.00 -0.11 -15.83
N LYS A 184 -6.17 -0.20 -14.78
CA LYS A 184 -4.80 -0.69 -14.87
C LYS A 184 -4.59 -1.84 -13.89
N LEU A 185 -3.76 -2.81 -14.27
CA LEU A 185 -3.26 -3.81 -13.33
C LEU A 185 -2.44 -3.11 -12.24
N HIS A 186 -2.63 -3.55 -11.01
CA HIS A 186 -1.94 -3.04 -9.85
C HIS A 186 -1.21 -4.19 -9.13
N PHE A 187 0.08 -4.00 -8.92
CA PHE A 187 0.88 -4.84 -8.06
C PHE A 187 1.43 -3.99 -6.91
N GLY A 188 1.46 -4.54 -5.72
CA GLY A 188 1.93 -3.81 -4.56
C GLY A 188 2.62 -4.70 -3.55
N LEU A 189 3.68 -4.18 -2.97
CA LEU A 189 4.32 -4.74 -1.79
C LEU A 189 3.89 -3.92 -0.57
N GLY A 190 3.74 -4.58 0.55
CA GLY A 190 3.49 -3.94 1.85
C GLY A 190 4.57 -4.35 2.82
N PHE A 191 5.09 -3.38 3.55
CA PHE A 191 6.00 -3.61 4.66
C PHE A 191 5.59 -2.68 5.79
N LYS A 192 4.99 -3.25 6.84
CA LYS A 192 4.46 -2.52 7.98
C LYS A 192 5.20 -2.92 9.24
N PHE A 193 5.55 -1.92 10.04
CA PHE A 193 5.90 -2.12 11.43
C PHE A 193 4.62 -2.11 12.26
N ALA A 194 4.47 -3.04 13.19
CA ALA A 194 3.24 -3.18 13.94
C ALA A 194 3.47 -3.52 15.42
N TYR A 195 2.51 -3.08 16.23
CA TYR A 195 2.42 -3.36 17.65
C TYR A 195 1.10 -4.10 17.94
N ALA A 196 1.21 -5.25 18.58
CA ALA A 196 0.10 -6.14 18.91
C ALA A 196 -0.18 -6.15 20.42
N PHE A 197 -1.46 -6.14 20.82
CA PHE A 197 -1.89 -6.17 22.24
C PHE A 197 -3.26 -6.81 22.43
#